data_2e1d247895d117ae42899c8afb9c93ca
#
_entry.id   2e1d247895d117ae42899c8afb9c93ca
#
_cell.length_a   1.000
_cell.length_b   1.000
_cell.length_c   1.000
_cell.angle_alpha   90.00
_cell.angle_beta   90.00
_cell.angle_gamma   90.00
#
_symmetry.space_group_name_H-M   'P 1'
#
loop_
_entity.id
_entity.type
_entity.pdbx_description
1 polymer ?
#
loop_
_entity_poly.entity_id
_entity_poly.type
_entity_poly.pdbx_seq_one_letter_code
_entity_poly.pdbx_strand_id
1 'polypeptide(L)'
;MSESVLNMFAQQYIDMILCKSRYDVGDIQWFTEGPFWRRTSMKFSREYRILPDYEIGDLKHGLTLENIVDRSETLLRELKDYEETSPLCEKQRIEYLICHMRSLWFRSKMLLGEKSSFDQMTSALYNLVAPVYDYSLFQQIKTELDENLPGQGNVLNRIEQFREGITIPADKLLNVLRDVTEAFHRHAIQNMHLTGNSMPRIRVRALPDPNMVFLSILFAYDYDHIQYERNFNLKYNWTVDKVMEYTGHEMEPGHLTYYEKRTQCFIDTGWPEMAEVSLYSPSSAFTEGSARYASDLC
;
A
#
# COMPACT_ATOMS: atom_id res chain seq x y z
N MET A 1 15.55 -1.51 28.77
CA MET A 1 15.41 -0.20 28.10
C MET A 1 14.02 0.33 28.43
N SER A 2 13.89 1.53 28.97
CA SER A 2 12.56 2.13 29.16
C SER A 2 11.93 2.32 27.77
N GLU A 3 10.72 1.86 27.62
CA GLU A 3 9.93 2.09 26.40
C GLU A 3 9.84 3.61 26.19
N SER A 4 10.16 4.08 24.97
CA SER A 4 10.07 5.51 24.69
C SER A 4 8.60 5.95 24.74
N VAL A 5 8.33 7.18 25.16
CA VAL A 5 6.97 7.75 25.18
C VAL A 5 6.33 7.66 23.80
N LEU A 6 7.10 7.84 22.73
CA LEU A 6 6.63 7.70 21.35
C LEU A 6 6.21 6.28 21.00
N ASN A 7 6.89 5.26 21.52
CA ASN A 7 6.46 3.87 21.31
C ASN A 7 5.11 3.59 21.98
N MET A 8 4.82 4.21 23.12
CA MET A 8 3.51 4.08 23.77
C MET A 8 2.40 4.71 22.92
N PHE A 9 2.62 5.89 22.35
CA PHE A 9 1.67 6.50 21.41
C PHE A 9 1.48 5.66 20.15
N ALA A 10 2.59 5.19 19.57
CA ALA A 10 2.57 4.34 18.39
C ALA A 10 1.83 3.02 18.62
N GLN A 11 2.05 2.38 19.78
CA GLN A 11 1.34 1.14 20.12
C GLN A 11 -0.17 1.37 20.24
N GLN A 12 -0.57 2.47 20.89
CA GLN A 12 -2.00 2.81 20.98
C GLN A 12 -2.63 3.08 19.61
N TYR A 13 -1.88 3.70 18.68
CA TYR A 13 -2.30 3.87 17.31
C TYR A 13 -2.53 2.53 16.63
N ILE A 14 -1.56 1.60 16.72
CA ILE A 14 -1.67 0.25 16.15
C ILE A 14 -2.88 -0.50 16.71
N ASP A 15 -3.06 -0.49 18.03
CA ASP A 15 -4.19 -1.16 18.68
C ASP A 15 -5.53 -0.65 18.14
N MET A 16 -5.66 0.67 17.95
CA MET A 16 -6.89 1.27 17.43
C MET A 16 -7.11 0.98 15.94
N ILE A 17 -6.05 0.98 15.11
CA ILE A 17 -6.15 0.60 13.69
C ILE A 17 -6.63 -0.84 13.55
N LEU A 18 -6.08 -1.75 14.35
CA LEU A 18 -6.49 -3.14 14.37
C LEU A 18 -7.94 -3.31 14.82
N CYS A 19 -8.41 -2.53 15.80
CA CYS A 19 -9.82 -2.51 16.19
C CYS A 19 -10.70 -1.97 15.06
N LYS A 20 -10.29 -0.87 14.39
CA LYS A 20 -11.02 -0.26 13.28
C LYS A 20 -11.18 -1.21 12.09
N SER A 21 -10.20 -2.05 11.80
CA SER A 21 -10.24 -2.98 10.68
C SER A 21 -11.43 -3.96 10.71
N ARG A 22 -12.07 -4.16 11.86
CA ARG A 22 -13.32 -4.93 11.98
C ARG A 22 -14.51 -4.23 11.35
N TYR A 23 -14.48 -2.90 11.29
CA TYR A 23 -15.51 -2.05 10.71
C TYR A 23 -15.17 -1.61 9.29
N ASP A 24 -13.89 -1.67 8.91
CA ASP A 24 -13.33 -1.17 7.66
C ASP A 24 -12.50 -2.27 6.98
N VAL A 25 -13.21 -3.23 6.41
CA VAL A 25 -12.60 -4.42 5.78
C VAL A 25 -11.73 -4.01 4.61
N GLY A 26 -10.46 -4.44 4.60
CA GLY A 26 -9.50 -4.12 3.54
C GLY A 26 -8.68 -2.84 3.79
N ASP A 27 -8.87 -2.18 4.93
CA ASP A 27 -8.09 -0.98 5.26
C ASP A 27 -6.60 -1.29 5.47
N ILE A 28 -6.28 -2.37 6.19
CA ILE A 28 -4.88 -2.75 6.44
C ILE A 28 -4.32 -3.45 5.21
N GLN A 29 -3.38 -2.79 4.55
CA GLN A 29 -2.69 -3.30 3.35
C GLN A 29 -1.44 -4.12 3.70
N TRP A 30 -0.79 -3.77 4.81
CA TRP A 30 0.43 -4.41 5.27
C TRP A 30 0.51 -4.41 6.78
N PHE A 31 0.94 -5.54 7.35
CA PHE A 31 1.17 -5.66 8.78
C PHE A 31 2.26 -6.69 9.08
N THR A 32 3.32 -6.31 9.81
CA THR A 32 4.51 -7.13 10.05
C THR A 32 4.83 -7.37 11.52
N GLU A 33 3.93 -7.08 12.46
CA GLU A 33 4.25 -7.19 13.87
C GLU A 33 4.44 -8.63 14.38
N GLY A 34 5.58 -8.92 14.93
CA GLY A 34 6.09 -10.03 15.75
C GLY A 34 5.19 -11.24 16.01
N PRO A 35 4.76 -11.50 17.27
CA PRO A 35 3.94 -12.67 17.61
C PRO A 35 2.60 -12.72 16.91
N PHE A 36 2.09 -11.56 16.54
CA PHE A 36 0.88 -11.37 15.77
C PHE A 36 1.03 -11.89 14.35
N TRP A 37 2.10 -11.56 13.71
CA TRP A 37 2.45 -11.98 12.38
C TRP A 37 2.48 -13.51 12.23
N ARG A 38 3.10 -14.22 13.18
CA ARG A 38 3.11 -15.69 13.18
C ARG A 38 1.73 -16.31 13.25
N ARG A 39 0.76 -15.66 13.92
CA ARG A 39 -0.62 -16.14 14.03
C ARG A 39 -1.46 -15.81 12.81
N THR A 40 -1.22 -14.67 12.17
CA THR A 40 -1.95 -14.22 10.98
C THR A 40 -1.46 -14.87 9.70
N SER A 41 -0.15 -15.01 9.52
CA SER A 41 0.41 -15.60 8.30
C SER A 41 -0.09 -17.01 8.03
N MET A 42 -0.31 -17.82 9.07
CA MET A 42 -0.86 -19.17 8.93
C MET A 42 -2.33 -19.19 8.52
N LYS A 43 -3.09 -18.12 8.75
CA LYS A 43 -4.52 -18.02 8.41
C LYS A 43 -4.77 -17.26 7.11
N PHE A 44 -3.92 -16.31 6.74
CA PHE A 44 -3.98 -15.60 5.45
C PHE A 44 -3.85 -16.53 4.23
N SER A 45 -3.16 -17.65 4.38
CA SER A 45 -2.92 -18.57 3.28
C SER A 45 -4.15 -19.42 2.89
N ARG A 46 -5.23 -19.44 3.67
CA ARG A 46 -6.35 -20.34 3.43
C ARG A 46 -7.65 -19.68 3.00
N GLU A 47 -7.92 -18.48 3.39
CA GLU A 47 -9.17 -17.80 3.05
C GLU A 47 -8.93 -16.29 2.96
N TYR A 48 -9.53 -15.63 1.97
CA TYR A 48 -9.61 -14.19 1.79
C TYR A 48 -10.32 -13.44 2.91
N ARG A 49 -10.24 -13.90 4.13
CA ARG A 49 -10.79 -13.23 5.30
C ARG A 49 -9.71 -12.43 5.97
N ILE A 50 -9.80 -11.16 5.79
CA ILE A 50 -9.15 -10.14 6.55
C ILE A 50 -9.41 -10.42 8.03
N LEU A 51 -8.33 -10.64 8.78
CA LEU A 51 -8.29 -10.80 10.22
C LEU A 51 -9.42 -11.68 10.80
N PRO A 52 -9.18 -12.97 11.04
CA PRO A 52 -10.10 -13.77 11.82
C PRO A 52 -10.07 -13.32 13.28
N ASP A 53 -11.16 -13.60 14.01
CA ASP A 53 -11.37 -13.31 15.43
C ASP A 53 -10.10 -13.15 16.23
N TYR A 54 -9.67 -11.91 16.33
CA TYR A 54 -8.43 -11.53 16.93
C TYR A 54 -8.64 -11.40 18.42
N GLU A 55 -7.98 -12.24 19.19
CA GLU A 55 -7.60 -11.89 20.55
C GLU A 55 -6.42 -10.90 20.45
N ILE A 56 -6.72 -9.63 20.21
CA ILE A 56 -5.78 -8.54 20.39
C ILE A 56 -5.64 -8.38 21.91
N GLY A 57 -4.65 -9.05 22.50
CA GLY A 57 -4.34 -8.95 23.91
C GLY A 57 -5.57 -8.82 24.86
N ASP A 58 -5.49 -7.92 25.84
CA ASP A 58 -6.60 -7.58 26.74
C ASP A 58 -7.75 -6.78 26.08
N LEU A 59 -7.67 -6.46 24.79
CA LEU A 59 -8.76 -5.89 23.98
C LEU A 59 -9.83 -6.98 23.65
N LYS A 60 -10.14 -7.85 24.60
CA LYS A 60 -11.20 -8.88 24.51
C LYS A 60 -12.57 -8.30 24.17
N HIS A 61 -12.73 -7.00 24.41
CA HIS A 61 -13.92 -6.22 24.04
C HIS A 61 -13.47 -5.14 23.05
N GLY A 62 -13.43 -5.45 21.77
CA GLY A 62 -12.99 -4.53 20.73
C GLY A 62 -13.61 -3.14 20.90
N LEU A 63 -12.81 -2.09 20.70
CA LEU A 63 -13.29 -0.70 20.76
C LEU A 63 -14.41 -0.49 19.74
N THR A 64 -15.47 0.21 20.13
CA THR A 64 -16.47 0.71 19.19
C THR A 64 -15.87 1.86 18.37
N LEU A 65 -16.48 2.20 17.23
CA LEU A 65 -16.03 3.32 16.41
C LEU A 65 -16.04 4.63 17.18
N GLU A 66 -17.06 4.86 18.04
CA GLU A 66 -17.15 6.02 18.92
C GLU A 66 -15.97 6.07 19.90
N ASN A 67 -15.64 4.94 20.54
CA ASN A 67 -14.48 4.87 21.42
C ASN A 67 -13.16 5.13 20.68
N ILE A 68 -13.03 4.68 19.43
CA ILE A 68 -11.85 4.96 18.61
C ILE A 68 -11.76 6.45 18.31
N VAL A 69 -12.86 7.11 17.97
CA VAL A 69 -12.91 8.56 17.73
C VAL A 69 -12.46 9.33 18.98
N ASP A 70 -13.08 9.07 20.14
CA ASP A 70 -12.77 9.77 21.39
C ASP A 70 -11.31 9.57 21.82
N ARG A 71 -10.82 8.34 21.71
CA ARG A 71 -9.44 8.01 22.09
C ARG A 71 -8.43 8.62 21.12
N SER A 72 -8.70 8.60 19.82
CA SER A 72 -7.82 9.20 18.80
C SER A 72 -7.74 10.72 19.01
N GLU A 73 -8.84 11.38 19.33
CA GLU A 73 -8.87 12.82 19.62
C GLU A 73 -8.05 13.16 20.86
N THR A 74 -8.15 12.34 21.90
CA THR A 74 -7.36 12.51 23.13
C THR A 74 -5.86 12.36 22.83
N LEU A 75 -5.46 11.29 22.12
CA LEU A 75 -4.07 11.05 21.76
C LEU A 75 -3.51 12.11 20.81
N LEU A 76 -4.32 12.68 19.92
CA LEU A 76 -3.90 13.81 19.08
C LEU A 76 -3.54 15.05 19.90
N ARG A 77 -4.28 15.33 20.98
CA ARG A 77 -3.94 16.44 21.88
C ARG A 77 -2.65 16.14 22.66
N GLU A 78 -2.56 14.95 23.24
CA GLU A 78 -1.37 14.52 24.00
C GLU A 78 -0.10 14.52 23.15
N LEU A 79 -0.18 14.08 21.88
CA LEU A 79 0.95 14.12 20.94
C LEU A 79 1.38 15.57 20.63
N LYS A 80 0.44 16.49 20.45
CA LYS A 80 0.75 17.91 20.22
C LYS A 80 1.39 18.56 21.45
N ASP A 81 0.86 18.27 22.63
CA ASP A 81 1.44 18.75 23.89
C ASP A 81 2.87 18.20 24.09
N TYR A 82 3.09 16.95 23.75
CA TYR A 82 4.42 16.33 23.79
C TYR A 82 5.37 16.95 22.75
N GLU A 83 4.87 17.27 21.56
CA GLU A 83 5.64 17.91 20.50
C GLU A 83 6.28 19.23 20.94
N GLU A 84 5.58 20.04 21.75
CA GLU A 84 6.09 21.34 22.22
C GLU A 84 7.38 21.21 23.05
N THR A 85 7.50 20.12 23.80
CA THR A 85 8.62 19.89 24.73
C THR A 85 9.63 18.85 24.26
N SER A 86 9.34 18.16 23.14
CA SER A 86 10.15 17.05 22.64
C SER A 86 11.48 17.51 21.99
N PRO A 87 12.53 16.66 22.01
CA PRO A 87 13.76 16.92 21.31
C PRO A 87 13.58 17.06 19.79
N LEU A 88 14.41 17.86 19.15
CA LEU A 88 14.35 18.09 17.70
C LEU A 88 14.43 16.77 16.88
N CYS A 89 15.21 15.80 17.34
CA CYS A 89 15.35 14.50 16.67
C CYS A 89 14.06 13.66 16.67
N GLU A 90 13.09 13.95 17.54
CA GLU A 90 11.82 13.24 17.61
C GLU A 90 10.70 13.91 16.78
N LYS A 91 10.88 15.17 16.37
CA LYS A 91 9.84 15.97 15.70
C LYS A 91 9.24 15.30 14.45
N GLN A 92 10.07 14.74 13.59
CA GLN A 92 9.59 14.07 12.37
C GLN A 92 8.73 12.84 12.69
N ARG A 93 9.11 12.06 13.70
CA ARG A 93 8.35 10.89 14.13
C ARG A 93 7.02 11.31 14.78
N ILE A 94 7.02 12.38 15.56
CA ILE A 94 5.80 12.95 16.16
C ILE A 94 4.85 13.43 15.07
N GLU A 95 5.33 14.19 14.10
CA GLU A 95 4.53 14.64 12.96
C GLU A 95 3.94 13.46 12.18
N TYR A 96 4.72 12.43 11.94
CA TYR A 96 4.25 11.18 11.33
C TYR A 96 3.08 10.59 12.12
N LEU A 97 3.22 10.41 13.43
CA LEU A 97 2.18 9.85 14.30
C LEU A 97 0.94 10.75 14.34
N ILE A 98 1.08 12.07 14.40
CA ILE A 98 -0.03 13.03 14.35
C ILE A 98 -0.82 12.87 13.05
N CYS A 99 -0.15 12.80 11.91
CA CYS A 99 -0.82 12.65 10.62
C CYS A 99 -1.58 11.33 10.51
N HIS A 100 -0.99 10.23 10.98
CA HIS A 100 -1.62 8.90 10.97
C HIS A 100 -2.78 8.81 11.97
N MET A 101 -2.62 9.37 13.17
CA MET A 101 -3.70 9.43 14.17
C MET A 101 -4.87 10.28 13.69
N ARG A 102 -4.61 11.40 13.00
CA ARG A 102 -5.65 12.23 12.39
C ARG A 102 -6.40 11.47 11.30
N SER A 103 -5.70 10.70 10.48
CA SER A 103 -6.33 9.85 9.48
C SER A 103 -7.25 8.79 10.10
N LEU A 104 -6.78 8.08 11.13
CA LEU A 104 -7.57 7.11 11.87
C LEU A 104 -8.83 7.74 12.46
N TRP A 105 -8.69 8.88 13.15
CA TRP A 105 -9.80 9.64 13.72
C TRP A 105 -10.84 10.03 12.66
N PHE A 106 -10.39 10.62 11.56
CA PHE A 106 -11.27 11.09 10.50
C PHE A 106 -11.97 9.94 9.78
N ARG A 107 -11.25 8.86 9.48
CA ARG A 107 -11.84 7.67 8.85
C ARG A 107 -12.89 7.02 9.75
N SER A 108 -12.66 6.97 11.05
CA SER A 108 -13.63 6.43 12.00
C SER A 108 -14.92 7.27 12.05
N LYS A 109 -14.82 8.59 11.96
CA LYS A 109 -15.97 9.49 11.85
C LYS A 109 -16.75 9.29 10.53
N MET A 110 -16.06 9.09 9.42
CA MET A 110 -16.71 8.74 8.14
C MET A 110 -17.48 7.43 8.23
N LEU A 111 -16.94 6.42 8.91
CA LEU A 111 -17.63 5.13 9.14
C LEU A 111 -18.88 5.29 10.02
N LEU A 112 -18.90 6.28 10.92
CA LEU A 112 -20.09 6.69 11.68
C LEU A 112 -21.09 7.54 10.87
N GLY A 113 -20.80 7.81 9.59
CA GLY A 113 -21.69 8.53 8.67
C GLY A 113 -21.45 10.04 8.60
N GLU A 114 -20.38 10.56 9.20
CA GLU A 114 -20.04 11.98 9.05
C GLU A 114 -19.66 12.31 7.60
N LYS A 115 -20.26 13.37 7.06
CA LYS A 115 -20.02 13.83 5.69
C LYS A 115 -18.91 14.87 5.65
N SER A 116 -18.11 14.86 4.59
CA SER A 116 -17.05 15.82 4.35
C SER A 116 -16.94 16.16 2.86
N SER A 117 -16.30 17.28 2.55
CA SER A 117 -15.90 17.57 1.18
C SER A 117 -14.72 16.68 0.76
N PHE A 118 -14.49 16.59 -0.56
CA PHE A 118 -13.35 15.84 -1.09
C PHE A 118 -12.01 16.38 -0.55
N ASP A 119 -11.82 17.69 -0.53
CA ASP A 119 -10.59 18.32 -0.02
C ASP A 119 -10.38 18.09 1.47
N GLN A 120 -11.45 18.13 2.28
CA GLN A 120 -11.38 17.79 3.71
C GLN A 120 -10.96 16.33 3.89
N MET A 121 -11.54 15.43 3.09
CA MET A 121 -11.22 14.01 3.13
C MET A 121 -9.76 13.76 2.75
N THR A 122 -9.28 14.29 1.62
CA THR A 122 -7.91 14.06 1.17
C THR A 122 -6.89 14.68 2.12
N SER A 123 -7.17 15.87 2.64
CA SER A 123 -6.30 16.51 3.63
C SER A 123 -6.22 15.75 4.95
N ALA A 124 -7.35 15.23 5.44
CA ALA A 124 -7.38 14.51 6.71
C ALA A 124 -6.78 13.10 6.60
N LEU A 125 -7.10 12.35 5.54
CA LEU A 125 -6.66 10.98 5.36
C LEU A 125 -5.22 10.87 4.86
N TYR A 126 -4.85 11.70 3.89
CA TYR A 126 -3.58 11.53 3.16
C TYR A 126 -2.58 12.67 3.39
N ASN A 127 -2.94 13.65 4.22
CA ASN A 127 -2.12 14.84 4.47
C ASN A 127 -1.78 15.62 3.20
N LEU A 128 -2.67 15.61 2.23
CA LEU A 128 -2.52 16.32 0.96
C LEU A 128 -3.86 16.87 0.47
N VAL A 129 -3.82 17.91 -0.33
CA VAL A 129 -4.96 18.40 -1.09
C VAL A 129 -4.76 17.98 -2.54
N ALA A 130 -5.79 17.36 -3.13
CA ALA A 130 -5.70 16.91 -4.51
C ALA A 130 -5.47 18.11 -5.45
N PRO A 131 -4.51 18.02 -6.38
CA PRO A 131 -4.27 19.10 -7.33
C PRO A 131 -5.45 19.27 -8.28
N VAL A 132 -5.75 20.51 -8.62
CA VAL A 132 -6.70 20.83 -9.68
C VAL A 132 -5.91 20.94 -10.98
N TYR A 133 -6.18 20.02 -11.91
CA TYR A 133 -5.54 20.05 -13.22
C TYR A 133 -6.31 20.95 -14.18
N ASP A 134 -5.58 21.74 -14.97
CA ASP A 134 -6.16 22.49 -16.08
C ASP A 134 -6.63 21.51 -17.16
N TYR A 135 -7.83 21.76 -17.68
CA TYR A 135 -8.41 20.94 -18.76
C TYR A 135 -7.53 20.96 -20.03
N SER A 136 -6.77 22.01 -20.25
CA SER A 136 -5.78 22.14 -21.34
C SER A 136 -4.76 20.99 -21.35
N LEU A 137 -4.33 20.50 -20.18
CA LEU A 137 -3.43 19.36 -20.07
C LEU A 137 -4.01 18.10 -20.72
N PHE A 138 -5.28 17.82 -20.46
CA PHE A 138 -5.94 16.65 -21.06
C PHE A 138 -6.10 16.80 -22.59
N GLN A 139 -6.34 18.01 -23.08
CA GLN A 139 -6.40 18.29 -24.50
C GLN A 139 -5.03 18.13 -25.18
N GLN A 140 -3.96 18.58 -24.52
CA GLN A 140 -2.61 18.38 -24.99
C GLN A 140 -2.25 16.90 -25.10
N ILE A 141 -2.48 16.11 -24.04
CA ILE A 141 -2.24 14.66 -24.04
C ILE A 141 -3.04 13.98 -25.16
N LYS A 142 -4.29 14.37 -25.34
CA LYS A 142 -5.13 13.81 -26.43
C LYS A 142 -4.54 14.14 -27.80
N THR A 143 -4.05 15.35 -28.00
CA THR A 143 -3.41 15.77 -29.27
C THR A 143 -2.14 14.98 -29.51
N GLU A 144 -1.27 14.84 -28.49
CA GLU A 144 -0.05 14.06 -28.60
C GLU A 144 -0.33 12.57 -28.92
N LEU A 145 -1.36 11.99 -28.31
CA LEU A 145 -1.81 10.63 -28.65
C LEU A 145 -2.32 10.54 -30.10
N ASP A 146 -3.08 11.55 -30.53
CA ASP A 146 -3.62 11.59 -31.91
C ASP A 146 -2.52 11.71 -32.97
N GLU A 147 -1.46 12.45 -32.67
CA GLU A 147 -0.30 12.63 -33.55
C GLU A 147 0.63 11.40 -33.60
N ASN A 148 0.81 10.72 -32.48
CA ASN A 148 1.80 9.66 -32.37
C ASN A 148 1.28 8.23 -32.55
N LEU A 149 -0.03 7.99 -32.36
CA LEU A 149 -0.59 6.66 -32.55
C LEU A 149 -0.72 6.33 -34.06
N PRO A 150 -0.34 5.13 -34.47
CA PRO A 150 -0.53 4.67 -35.86
C PRO A 150 -2.00 4.48 -36.20
N GLY A 151 -2.33 4.47 -37.50
CA GLY A 151 -3.66 4.19 -38.00
C GLY A 151 -4.48 5.45 -38.29
N GLN A 152 -5.75 5.24 -38.62
CA GLN A 152 -6.69 6.31 -38.96
C GLN A 152 -7.98 6.19 -38.15
N GLY A 153 -8.70 7.31 -37.97
CA GLY A 153 -9.97 7.35 -37.28
C GLY A 153 -9.87 7.87 -35.84
N ASN A 154 -10.81 7.49 -35.00
CA ASN A 154 -10.90 7.92 -33.62
C ASN A 154 -9.69 7.44 -32.80
N VAL A 155 -9.13 8.32 -31.98
CA VAL A 155 -7.96 8.04 -31.14
C VAL A 155 -8.17 6.83 -30.23
N LEU A 156 -9.37 6.62 -29.67
CA LEU A 156 -9.67 5.47 -28.82
C LEU A 156 -9.55 4.15 -29.59
N ASN A 157 -10.11 4.08 -30.78
CA ASN A 157 -10.01 2.88 -31.64
C ASN A 157 -8.54 2.58 -32.00
N ARG A 158 -7.76 3.62 -32.24
CA ARG A 158 -6.30 3.47 -32.54
C ARG A 158 -5.52 2.97 -31.32
N ILE A 159 -5.86 3.42 -30.12
CA ILE A 159 -5.30 2.88 -28.86
C ILE A 159 -5.63 1.39 -28.74
N GLU A 160 -6.87 1.00 -28.99
CA GLU A 160 -7.27 -0.42 -28.91
C GLU A 160 -6.51 -1.27 -29.95
N GLN A 161 -6.45 -0.83 -31.19
CA GLN A 161 -5.68 -1.53 -32.24
C GLN A 161 -4.19 -1.61 -31.93
N PHE A 162 -3.60 -0.54 -31.40
CA PHE A 162 -2.19 -0.57 -30.95
C PHE A 162 -1.99 -1.59 -29.84
N ARG A 163 -2.88 -1.63 -28.85
CA ARG A 163 -2.83 -2.58 -27.74
C ARG A 163 -2.99 -4.03 -28.18
N GLU A 164 -3.87 -4.28 -29.16
CA GLU A 164 -4.00 -5.61 -29.76
C GLU A 164 -2.65 -6.08 -30.35
N GLY A 165 -1.92 -5.19 -31.03
CA GLY A 165 -0.61 -5.48 -31.62
C GLY A 165 0.50 -5.81 -30.61
N ILE A 166 0.36 -5.37 -29.37
CA ILE A 166 1.32 -5.60 -28.29
C ILE A 166 0.78 -6.54 -27.19
N THR A 167 -0.33 -7.23 -27.47
CA THR A 167 -0.90 -8.22 -26.55
C THR A 167 -0.01 -9.45 -26.44
N ILE A 168 0.24 -9.87 -25.22
CA ILE A 168 1.07 -11.03 -24.91
C ILE A 168 0.21 -12.30 -24.99
N PRO A 169 0.58 -13.30 -25.82
CA PRO A 169 -0.10 -14.58 -25.84
C PRO A 169 -0.11 -15.25 -24.45
N ALA A 170 -1.23 -15.85 -24.09
CA ALA A 170 -1.44 -16.44 -22.76
C ALA A 170 -0.38 -17.49 -22.38
N ASP A 171 0.09 -18.28 -23.36
CA ASP A 171 1.14 -19.28 -23.20
C ASP A 171 2.55 -18.69 -22.96
N LYS A 172 2.77 -17.42 -23.32
CA LYS A 172 4.03 -16.70 -23.10
C LYS A 172 4.01 -15.81 -21.85
N LEU A 173 2.86 -15.50 -21.30
CA LEU A 173 2.69 -14.49 -20.25
C LEU A 173 3.58 -14.77 -19.03
N LEU A 174 3.65 -16.03 -18.56
CA LEU A 174 4.47 -16.36 -17.39
C LEU A 174 5.97 -16.10 -17.62
N ASN A 175 6.47 -16.40 -18.81
CA ASN A 175 7.88 -16.18 -19.13
C ASN A 175 8.18 -14.67 -19.22
N VAL A 176 7.33 -13.90 -19.90
CA VAL A 176 7.48 -12.44 -19.99
C VAL A 176 7.46 -11.80 -18.60
N LEU A 177 6.51 -12.18 -17.74
CA LEU A 177 6.44 -11.67 -16.37
C LEU A 177 7.71 -11.97 -15.56
N ARG A 178 8.28 -13.17 -15.71
CA ARG A 178 9.53 -13.54 -15.04
C ARG A 178 10.71 -12.74 -15.55
N ASP A 179 10.85 -12.62 -16.86
CA ASP A 179 11.95 -11.87 -17.49
C ASP A 179 11.92 -10.39 -17.09
N VAL A 180 10.73 -9.77 -17.11
CA VAL A 180 10.54 -8.38 -16.67
C VAL A 180 10.83 -8.23 -15.17
N THR A 181 10.31 -9.13 -14.32
CA THR A 181 10.57 -9.08 -12.87
C THR A 181 12.07 -9.23 -12.57
N GLU A 182 12.76 -10.13 -13.26
CA GLU A 182 14.21 -10.32 -13.08
C GLU A 182 14.99 -9.08 -13.55
N ALA A 183 14.57 -8.44 -14.64
CA ALA A 183 15.19 -7.21 -15.12
C ALA A 183 15.03 -6.07 -14.10
N PHE A 184 13.85 -5.87 -13.56
CA PHE A 184 13.56 -4.85 -12.56
C PHE A 184 14.28 -5.13 -11.23
N HIS A 185 14.31 -6.38 -10.78
CA HIS A 185 15.07 -6.78 -9.60
C HIS A 185 16.55 -6.45 -9.73
N ARG A 186 17.18 -6.82 -10.87
CA ARG A 186 18.58 -6.49 -11.14
C ARG A 186 18.81 -4.96 -11.13
N HIS A 187 17.92 -4.20 -11.76
CA HIS A 187 17.99 -2.75 -11.77
C HIS A 187 17.89 -2.15 -10.35
N ALA A 188 16.93 -2.64 -9.56
CA ALA A 188 16.73 -2.20 -8.19
C ALA A 188 17.95 -2.47 -7.30
N ILE A 189 18.56 -3.65 -7.40
CA ILE A 189 19.80 -3.98 -6.68
C ILE A 189 20.94 -3.05 -7.08
N GLN A 190 21.14 -2.86 -8.38
CA GLN A 190 22.28 -2.09 -8.91
C GLN A 190 22.18 -0.59 -8.61
N ASN A 191 20.98 -0.01 -8.71
CA ASN A 191 20.79 1.43 -8.69
C ASN A 191 20.17 1.96 -7.38
N MET A 192 19.44 1.12 -6.66
CA MET A 192 18.78 1.51 -5.40
C MET A 192 19.42 0.87 -4.17
N HIS A 193 20.50 0.11 -4.36
CA HIS A 193 21.23 -0.56 -3.28
C HIS A 193 20.32 -1.41 -2.39
N LEU A 194 19.36 -2.09 -3.00
CA LEU A 194 18.51 -3.02 -2.28
C LEU A 194 19.31 -4.29 -1.95
N THR A 195 19.11 -4.78 -0.77
CA THR A 195 19.68 -6.05 -0.32
C THR A 195 18.74 -7.22 -0.57
N GLY A 196 17.79 -7.05 -1.52
CA GLY A 196 16.70 -7.98 -1.79
C GLY A 196 17.15 -9.43 -1.86
N ASN A 197 16.70 -10.22 -0.90
CA ASN A 197 17.16 -11.59 -0.72
C ASN A 197 16.26 -12.62 -1.40
N SER A 198 15.11 -12.21 -1.93
CA SER A 198 14.19 -13.16 -2.56
C SER A 198 13.37 -12.55 -3.67
N MET A 199 13.50 -13.11 -4.85
CA MET A 199 12.57 -12.83 -5.96
C MET A 199 11.15 -13.23 -5.58
N PRO A 200 10.14 -12.39 -5.87
CA PRO A 200 8.74 -12.74 -5.65
C PRO A 200 8.34 -13.96 -6.46
N ARG A 201 7.47 -14.79 -5.92
CA ARG A 201 6.86 -15.89 -6.69
C ARG A 201 5.80 -15.34 -7.63
N ILE A 202 5.95 -15.63 -8.92
CA ILE A 202 5.00 -15.26 -9.95
C ILE A 202 4.20 -16.49 -10.36
N ARG A 203 2.88 -16.35 -10.38
CA ARG A 203 1.95 -17.35 -10.93
C ARG A 203 1.00 -16.70 -11.92
N VAL A 204 0.64 -17.44 -12.93
CA VAL A 204 -0.43 -17.07 -13.87
C VAL A 204 -1.54 -18.10 -13.73
N ARG A 205 -2.74 -17.64 -13.37
CA ARG A 205 -3.91 -18.49 -13.23
C ARG A 205 -5.20 -17.71 -13.51
N ALA A 206 -6.26 -18.42 -13.87
CA ALA A 206 -7.58 -17.79 -13.96
C ALA A 206 -8.05 -17.41 -12.55
N LEU A 207 -8.34 -16.12 -12.36
CA LEU A 207 -8.94 -15.62 -11.13
C LEU A 207 -10.47 -15.67 -11.22
N PRO A 208 -11.20 -15.69 -10.08
CA PRO A 208 -12.66 -15.77 -10.07
C PRO A 208 -13.32 -14.64 -10.84
N ASP A 209 -12.90 -13.40 -10.62
CA ASP A 209 -13.36 -12.23 -11.36
C ASP A 209 -12.45 -11.99 -12.60
N PRO A 210 -13.01 -12.01 -13.83
CA PRO A 210 -12.23 -11.74 -15.04
C PRO A 210 -11.67 -10.31 -15.09
N ASN A 211 -12.27 -9.36 -14.38
CA ASN A 211 -11.79 -7.98 -14.30
C ASN A 211 -10.70 -7.77 -13.26
N MET A 212 -10.51 -8.73 -12.36
CA MET A 212 -9.41 -8.69 -11.40
C MET A 212 -8.08 -8.88 -12.15
N VAL A 213 -7.21 -7.88 -12.09
CA VAL A 213 -5.93 -7.88 -12.82
C VAL A 213 -4.96 -8.88 -12.20
N PHE A 214 -4.83 -8.82 -10.89
CA PHE A 214 -3.95 -9.71 -10.12
C PHE A 214 -4.49 -9.92 -8.71
N LEU A 215 -3.87 -10.85 -8.01
CA LEU A 215 -4.10 -11.13 -6.61
C LEU A 215 -2.75 -11.32 -5.92
N SER A 216 -2.49 -10.48 -4.93
CA SER A 216 -1.30 -10.60 -4.09
C SER A 216 -1.57 -11.51 -2.91
N ILE A 217 -0.64 -12.40 -2.64
CA ILE A 217 -0.64 -13.22 -1.45
C ILE A 217 0.73 -13.09 -0.80
N LEU A 218 0.74 -12.62 0.43
CA LEU A 218 1.94 -12.56 1.23
C LEU A 218 2.05 -13.83 2.05
N PHE A 219 3.16 -14.52 1.94
CA PHE A 219 3.52 -15.62 2.81
C PHE A 219 4.71 -15.21 3.66
N ALA A 220 4.53 -15.14 4.97
CA ALA A 220 5.65 -15.11 5.86
C ALA A 220 5.78 -16.46 6.54
N TYR A 221 6.95 -17.02 6.43
CA TYR A 221 7.31 -18.26 7.13
C TYR A 221 7.98 -17.97 8.46
N ASP A 222 8.81 -16.94 8.52
CA ASP A 222 9.47 -16.40 9.71
C ASP A 222 9.95 -14.97 9.40
N TYR A 223 10.66 -14.33 10.36
CA TYR A 223 11.20 -12.99 10.18
C TYR A 223 12.23 -12.86 9.05
N ASP A 224 12.91 -13.95 8.72
CA ASP A 224 14.01 -13.97 7.76
C ASP A 224 13.53 -14.37 6.36
N HIS A 225 12.27 -14.86 6.24
CA HIS A 225 11.73 -15.42 5.01
C HIS A 225 10.32 -14.90 4.72
N ILE A 226 10.24 -13.66 4.27
CA ILE A 226 9.01 -13.10 3.70
C ILE A 226 8.95 -13.55 2.25
N GLN A 227 7.92 -14.33 1.91
CA GLN A 227 7.71 -14.74 0.55
C GLN A 227 6.47 -14.05 -0.03
N TYR A 228 6.70 -13.25 -1.04
CA TYR A 228 5.66 -12.56 -1.78
C TYR A 228 5.24 -13.40 -2.98
N GLU A 229 3.93 -13.67 -3.12
CA GLU A 229 3.38 -14.33 -4.29
C GLU A 229 2.39 -13.41 -4.99
N ARG A 230 2.61 -13.18 -6.28
CA ARG A 230 1.71 -12.44 -7.13
C ARG A 230 1.05 -13.38 -8.14
N ASN A 231 -0.28 -13.42 -8.11
CA ASN A 231 -1.07 -14.21 -9.04
C ASN A 231 -1.68 -13.30 -10.09
N PHE A 232 -1.17 -13.39 -11.30
CA PHE A 232 -1.67 -12.65 -12.46
C PHE A 232 -2.88 -13.37 -13.06
N ASN A 233 -3.91 -12.63 -13.44
CA ASN A 233 -5.11 -13.20 -14.01
C ASN A 233 -4.90 -13.57 -15.48
N LEU A 234 -4.97 -14.85 -15.79
CA LEU A 234 -4.85 -15.35 -17.15
C LEU A 234 -5.96 -14.83 -18.10
N LYS A 235 -7.10 -14.45 -17.57
CA LYS A 235 -8.24 -13.94 -18.35
C LYS A 235 -8.14 -12.44 -18.68
N TYR A 236 -7.21 -11.75 -18.05
CA TYR A 236 -6.99 -10.34 -18.31
C TYR A 236 -6.20 -10.16 -19.61
N ASN A 237 -6.51 -9.12 -20.39
CA ASN A 237 -5.80 -8.84 -21.63
C ASN A 237 -4.46 -8.15 -21.35
N TRP A 238 -3.40 -8.94 -21.21
CA TRP A 238 -2.06 -8.46 -20.89
C TRP A 238 -1.34 -7.94 -22.14
N THR A 239 -0.97 -6.67 -22.08
CA THR A 239 -0.10 -6.03 -23.06
C THR A 239 1.28 -5.79 -22.47
N VAL A 240 2.29 -5.56 -23.31
CA VAL A 240 3.68 -5.38 -22.86
C VAL A 240 3.80 -4.20 -21.88
N ASP A 241 3.19 -3.06 -22.21
CA ASP A 241 3.15 -1.87 -21.36
C ASP A 241 2.55 -2.16 -19.97
N LYS A 242 1.44 -2.90 -19.91
CA LYS A 242 0.82 -3.29 -18.64
C LYS A 242 1.69 -4.23 -17.82
N VAL A 243 2.35 -5.19 -18.44
CA VAL A 243 3.27 -6.07 -17.70
C VAL A 243 4.41 -5.26 -17.09
N MET A 244 5.00 -4.35 -17.84
CA MET A 244 6.07 -3.49 -17.32
C MET A 244 5.56 -2.58 -16.20
N GLU A 245 4.46 -1.86 -16.42
CA GLU A 245 3.85 -0.96 -15.44
C GLU A 245 3.50 -1.71 -14.14
N TYR A 246 2.73 -2.80 -14.22
CA TYR A 246 2.31 -3.54 -13.04
C TYR A 246 3.47 -4.23 -12.32
N THR A 247 4.45 -4.75 -13.05
CA THR A 247 5.62 -5.38 -12.42
C THR A 247 6.44 -4.35 -11.65
N GLY A 248 6.75 -3.20 -12.24
CA GLY A 248 7.51 -2.16 -11.59
C GLY A 248 6.76 -1.54 -10.39
N HIS A 249 5.44 -1.35 -10.52
CA HIS A 249 4.59 -0.80 -9.48
C HIS A 249 4.42 -1.76 -8.29
N GLU A 250 4.08 -3.01 -8.57
CA GLU A 250 3.67 -3.96 -7.54
C GLU A 250 4.83 -4.71 -6.88
N MET A 251 5.95 -4.84 -7.60
CA MET A 251 7.11 -5.56 -7.13
C MET A 251 8.26 -4.62 -6.82
N GLU A 252 9.46 -4.94 -7.24
CA GLU A 252 10.62 -4.06 -7.17
C GLU A 252 10.73 -3.25 -8.48
N PRO A 253 10.99 -1.96 -8.37
CA PRO A 253 11.29 -1.16 -7.18
C PRO A 253 10.09 -0.54 -6.46
N GLY A 254 8.86 -0.96 -6.77
CA GLY A 254 7.62 -0.40 -6.23
C GLY A 254 7.24 -0.86 -4.82
N HIS A 255 5.99 -1.32 -4.65
CA HIS A 255 5.41 -1.67 -3.35
C HIS A 255 6.24 -2.66 -2.54
N LEU A 256 6.78 -3.70 -3.15
CA LEU A 256 7.57 -4.69 -2.44
C LEU A 256 8.79 -4.05 -1.76
N THR A 257 9.50 -3.19 -2.47
CA THR A 257 10.64 -2.44 -1.92
C THR A 257 10.24 -1.58 -0.73
N TYR A 258 9.11 -0.88 -0.84
CA TYR A 258 8.60 -0.04 0.23
C TYR A 258 8.29 -0.86 1.49
N TYR A 259 7.59 -1.97 1.34
CA TYR A 259 7.22 -2.83 2.46
C TYR A 259 8.43 -3.50 3.11
N GLU A 260 9.41 -3.93 2.32
CA GLU A 260 10.67 -4.48 2.85
C GLU A 260 11.45 -3.44 3.65
N LYS A 261 11.54 -2.21 3.15
CA LYS A 261 12.22 -1.12 3.87
C LYS A 261 11.50 -0.74 5.17
N ARG A 262 10.17 -0.72 5.18
CA ARG A 262 9.40 -0.51 6.41
C ARG A 262 9.62 -1.63 7.42
N THR A 263 9.56 -2.88 6.96
CA THR A 263 9.81 -4.05 7.80
C THR A 263 11.20 -4.01 8.40
N GLN A 264 12.21 -3.66 7.62
CA GLN A 264 13.58 -3.50 8.12
C GLN A 264 13.66 -2.37 9.15
N CYS A 265 13.02 -1.23 8.88
CA CYS A 265 12.96 -0.14 9.85
C CYS A 265 12.31 -0.57 11.17
N PHE A 266 11.21 -1.33 11.12
CA PHE A 266 10.59 -1.91 12.32
C PHE A 266 11.54 -2.82 13.09
N ILE A 267 12.25 -3.71 12.40
CA ILE A 267 13.21 -4.64 13.01
C ILE A 267 14.34 -3.87 13.69
N ASP A 268 14.89 -2.87 13.01
CA ASP A 268 16.06 -2.11 13.49
C ASP A 268 15.72 -1.15 14.65
N THR A 269 14.54 -0.56 14.63
CA THR A 269 14.17 0.51 15.58
C THR A 269 13.17 0.08 16.64
N GLY A 270 12.39 -0.97 16.38
CA GLY A 270 11.26 -1.37 17.22
C GLY A 270 10.13 -0.35 17.21
N TRP A 271 10.00 0.50 16.17
CA TRP A 271 8.92 1.48 16.04
C TRP A 271 7.62 0.81 15.58
N PRO A 272 6.60 0.68 16.46
CA PRO A 272 5.39 -0.09 16.13
C PRO A 272 4.67 0.41 14.88
N GLU A 273 4.67 1.71 14.65
CA GLU A 273 4.00 2.34 13.48
C GLU A 273 4.61 1.94 12.14
N MET A 274 5.84 1.40 12.14
CA MET A 274 6.47 0.91 10.92
C MET A 274 5.97 -0.48 10.51
N ALA A 275 5.31 -1.19 11.42
CA ALA A 275 4.75 -2.52 11.16
C ALA A 275 3.48 -2.51 10.32
N GLU A 276 2.86 -1.35 10.09
CA GLU A 276 1.53 -1.24 9.49
C GLU A 276 1.49 -0.27 8.31
N VAL A 277 0.65 -0.56 7.30
CA VAL A 277 0.22 0.38 6.26
C VAL A 277 -1.29 0.27 6.09
N SER A 278 -1.99 1.35 6.46
CA SER A 278 -3.41 1.51 6.23
C SER A 278 -3.68 2.14 4.87
N LEU A 279 -4.71 1.67 4.17
CA LEU A 279 -5.18 2.23 2.90
C LEU A 279 -5.59 3.70 3.04
N TYR A 280 -6.24 4.03 4.17
CA TYR A 280 -6.67 5.39 4.47
C TYR A 280 -5.66 6.07 5.40
N SER A 281 -4.44 6.27 4.91
CA SER A 281 -3.37 6.92 5.66
C SER A 281 -2.41 7.70 4.75
N PRO A 282 -1.63 8.63 5.28
CA PRO A 282 -0.57 9.31 4.53
C PRO A 282 0.45 8.33 3.91
N SER A 283 0.71 7.21 4.57
CA SER A 283 1.58 6.16 4.04
C SER A 283 1.05 5.57 2.75
N SER A 284 -0.27 5.38 2.60
CA SER A 284 -0.85 4.86 1.35
C SER A 284 -0.61 5.80 0.18
N ALA A 285 -0.87 7.10 0.34
CA ALA A 285 -0.62 8.08 -0.72
C ALA A 285 0.86 8.11 -1.15
N PHE A 286 1.77 8.03 -0.17
CA PHE A 286 3.20 7.94 -0.44
C PHE A 286 3.57 6.64 -1.15
N THR A 287 3.03 5.51 -0.70
CA THR A 287 3.31 4.18 -1.25
C THR A 287 2.85 4.07 -2.70
N GLU A 288 1.64 4.53 -3.01
CA GLU A 288 1.10 4.55 -4.38
C GLU A 288 1.90 5.47 -5.30
N GLY A 289 2.20 6.68 -4.83
CA GLY A 289 2.98 7.66 -5.59
C GLY A 289 4.41 7.19 -5.87
N SER A 290 5.08 6.61 -4.87
CA SER A 290 6.44 6.08 -5.03
C SER A 290 6.48 4.86 -5.93
N ALA A 291 5.51 3.94 -5.83
CA ALA A 291 5.41 2.77 -6.69
C ALA A 291 5.14 3.16 -8.15
N ARG A 292 4.27 4.16 -8.37
CA ARG A 292 4.02 4.69 -9.72
C ARG A 292 5.28 5.31 -10.32
N TYR A 293 5.98 6.15 -9.56
CA TYR A 293 7.22 6.76 -10.02
C TYR A 293 8.32 5.73 -10.24
N ALA A 294 8.42 4.72 -9.39
CA ALA A 294 9.41 3.65 -9.50
C ALA A 294 9.28 2.87 -10.81
N SER A 295 8.05 2.61 -11.27
CA SER A 295 7.81 1.94 -12.55
C SER A 295 8.35 2.73 -13.77
N ASP A 296 8.42 4.06 -13.66
CA ASP A 296 8.92 4.94 -14.71
C ASP A 296 10.47 5.05 -14.72
N LEU A 297 11.14 4.60 -13.64
CA LEU A 297 12.61 4.63 -13.51
C LEU A 297 13.30 3.39 -14.12
N CYS A 298 12.57 2.34 -14.40
CA CYS A 298 13.06 1.07 -14.93
C CYS A 298 12.73 0.89 -16.40
#